data_4d6f33861fd2ca13466c3fab20c8a833
#
_entry.id   4d6f33861fd2ca13466c3fab20c8a833
#
_cell.length_a   1.000
_cell.length_b   1.000
_cell.length_c   1.000
_cell.angle_alpha   90.00
_cell.angle_beta   90.00
_cell.angle_gamma   90.00
#
_symmetry.space_group_name_H-M   'P 1'
#
loop_
_entity.id
_entity.type
_entity.pdbx_description
1 polymer ?
#
loop_
_entity_poly.entity_id
_entity_poly.type
_entity_poly.pdbx_seq_one_letter_code
_entity_poly.pdbx_strand_id
1 'polypeptide(L)'
;HFEEVKVGDRLPRRVIGPHSIASFTTEYRAFLFSIWGTMYWYAPPGLEDPWVNQDPGWVEGFGFDEELALIDPRARDGLYLGPSRGHIDDTKAGEVGMARAYGYGATMAAWNTDYLAFWAGHDGMVRHAKSDFRGPAFEGDVTFIDGEVVEKIETSEWGVPLVRVKVRMSNQDGTTVVTSVNEVELPV
;
A
#
# COMPACT_ATOMS: atom_id res chain seq x y z
N HIS A 1 -17.91 17.25 -12.36
CA HIS A 1 -17.41 18.62 -12.25
C HIS A 1 -17.53 19.14 -10.83
N PHE A 2 -16.69 20.11 -10.47
CA PHE A 2 -16.65 20.67 -9.11
C PHE A 2 -18.00 21.24 -8.67
N GLU A 3 -18.71 21.94 -9.57
CA GLU A 3 -20.00 22.57 -9.29
C GLU A 3 -21.11 21.55 -8.99
N GLU A 4 -21.02 20.36 -9.54
CA GLU A 4 -22.04 19.33 -9.42
C GLU A 4 -21.96 18.59 -8.08
N VAL A 5 -20.78 18.55 -7.48
CA VAL A 5 -20.52 17.82 -6.23
C VAL A 5 -20.96 18.62 -5.02
N LYS A 6 -21.57 17.95 -4.04
CA LYS A 6 -22.06 18.53 -2.79
C LYS A 6 -21.44 17.87 -1.58
N VAL A 7 -21.27 18.63 -0.51
CA VAL A 7 -20.92 18.06 0.81
C VAL A 7 -21.99 17.06 1.23
N GLY A 8 -21.58 15.89 1.63
CA GLY A 8 -22.45 14.75 1.96
C GLY A 8 -22.64 13.75 0.81
N ASP A 9 -22.19 14.08 -0.41
CA ASP A 9 -22.25 13.13 -1.51
C ASP A 9 -21.37 11.91 -1.21
N ARG A 10 -21.95 10.73 -1.48
CA ARG A 10 -21.24 9.46 -1.35
C ARG A 10 -20.70 9.01 -2.68
N LEU A 11 -19.42 8.66 -2.69
CA LEU A 11 -18.79 8.07 -3.85
C LEU A 11 -19.30 6.63 -4.06
N PRO A 12 -19.34 6.14 -5.31
CA PRO A 12 -19.70 4.75 -5.58
C PRO A 12 -18.78 3.80 -4.81
N ARG A 13 -19.38 2.83 -4.10
CA ARG A 13 -18.61 1.80 -3.39
C ARG A 13 -17.77 0.98 -4.37
N ARG A 14 -16.51 0.76 -4.02
CA ARG A 14 -15.63 -0.19 -4.72
C ARG A 14 -15.36 -1.40 -3.84
N VAL A 15 -15.17 -2.54 -4.49
CA VAL A 15 -14.85 -3.81 -3.84
C VAL A 15 -13.58 -4.37 -4.46
N ILE A 16 -12.63 -4.77 -3.61
CA ILE A 16 -11.38 -5.40 -4.02
C ILE A 16 -11.27 -6.74 -3.30
N GLY A 17 -10.96 -7.78 -4.03
CA GLY A 17 -10.81 -9.12 -3.48
C GLY A 17 -11.76 -10.15 -4.10
N PRO A 18 -11.83 -11.38 -3.55
CA PRO A 18 -11.06 -11.80 -2.37
C PRO A 18 -9.56 -11.73 -2.61
N HIS A 19 -8.83 -11.27 -1.59
CA HIS A 19 -7.37 -11.17 -1.67
C HIS A 19 -6.75 -12.58 -1.71
N SER A 20 -5.68 -12.72 -2.48
CA SER A 20 -4.96 -13.97 -2.62
C SER A 20 -3.46 -13.77 -2.46
N ILE A 21 -2.76 -14.84 -2.10
CA ILE A 21 -1.28 -14.85 -2.10
C ILE A 21 -0.74 -14.43 -3.48
N ALA A 22 -1.42 -14.80 -4.57
CA ALA A 22 -1.00 -14.42 -5.91
C ALA A 22 -0.99 -12.90 -6.12
N SER A 23 -2.01 -12.17 -5.62
CA SER A 23 -2.03 -10.71 -5.68
C SER A 23 -0.94 -10.09 -4.80
N PHE A 24 -0.77 -10.57 -3.58
CA PHE A 24 0.28 -10.10 -2.67
C PHE A 24 1.68 -10.41 -3.17
N THR A 25 1.89 -11.57 -3.84
CA THR A 25 3.18 -11.95 -4.44
C THR A 25 3.62 -10.96 -5.52
N THR A 26 2.70 -10.48 -6.33
CA THR A 26 3.01 -9.49 -7.38
C THR A 26 3.57 -8.21 -6.76
N GLU A 27 2.92 -7.72 -5.72
CA GLU A 27 3.33 -6.52 -4.99
C GLU A 27 4.63 -6.74 -4.21
N TYR A 28 4.73 -7.87 -3.52
CA TYR A 28 5.93 -8.28 -2.80
C TYR A 28 7.16 -8.26 -3.74
N ARG A 29 7.04 -8.85 -4.91
CA ARG A 29 8.12 -8.87 -5.89
C ARG A 29 8.44 -7.49 -6.45
N ALA A 30 7.44 -6.71 -6.79
CA ALA A 30 7.64 -5.35 -7.31
C ALA A 30 8.33 -4.45 -6.27
N PHE A 31 7.92 -4.54 -5.01
CA PHE A 31 8.44 -3.69 -3.95
C PHE A 31 9.79 -4.18 -3.42
N LEU A 32 9.90 -5.43 -2.99
CA LEU A 32 11.13 -5.93 -2.36
C LEU A 32 12.23 -6.23 -3.36
N PHE A 33 11.89 -6.79 -4.50
CA PHE A 33 12.90 -7.13 -5.49
C PHE A 33 13.53 -5.87 -6.12
N SER A 34 12.77 -4.85 -6.39
CA SER A 34 13.31 -3.62 -6.98
C SER A 34 14.03 -2.74 -5.96
N ILE A 35 13.60 -2.69 -4.72
CA ILE A 35 14.20 -1.82 -3.69
C ILE A 35 15.29 -2.58 -2.91
N TRP A 36 14.95 -3.72 -2.35
CA TRP A 36 15.85 -4.45 -1.45
C TRP A 36 16.79 -5.41 -2.17
N GLY A 37 16.27 -6.19 -3.11
CA GLY A 37 17.06 -7.15 -3.88
C GLY A 37 18.07 -6.46 -4.78
N THR A 38 17.67 -5.44 -5.52
CA THR A 38 18.56 -4.75 -6.45
C THR A 38 19.69 -4.02 -5.72
N MET A 39 19.40 -3.39 -4.60
CA MET A 39 20.40 -2.67 -3.81
C MET A 39 21.48 -3.58 -3.25
N TYR A 40 21.16 -4.82 -2.92
CA TYR A 40 22.09 -5.77 -2.33
C TYR A 40 22.81 -6.65 -3.35
N TRP A 41 22.13 -7.03 -4.41
CA TRP A 41 22.61 -8.06 -5.33
C TRP A 41 23.40 -7.54 -6.51
N TYR A 42 23.14 -6.32 -6.92
CA TYR A 42 23.72 -5.73 -8.10
C TYR A 42 24.70 -4.59 -7.80
N ALA A 43 25.00 -4.38 -6.53
CA ALA A 43 26.06 -3.45 -6.18
C ALA A 43 27.41 -4.00 -6.63
N PRO A 44 28.16 -3.30 -7.47
CA PRO A 44 29.49 -3.72 -7.84
C PRO A 44 30.38 -3.83 -6.59
N PRO A 45 31.26 -4.82 -6.51
CA PRO A 45 32.25 -4.88 -5.43
C PRO A 45 33.04 -3.57 -5.38
N GLY A 46 33.11 -2.96 -4.20
CA GLY A 46 33.84 -1.71 -3.98
C GLY A 46 33.02 -0.43 -4.14
N LEU A 47 31.72 -0.52 -4.29
CA LEU A 47 30.86 0.65 -4.16
C LEU A 47 30.77 1.02 -2.68
N GLU A 48 31.36 2.17 -2.31
CA GLU A 48 31.31 2.70 -0.94
C GLU A 48 29.97 3.42 -0.65
N ASP A 49 28.88 2.86 -1.10
CA ASP A 49 27.56 3.38 -0.78
C ASP A 49 27.11 2.78 0.55
N PRO A 50 26.84 3.59 1.58
CA PRO A 50 26.39 3.09 2.88
C PRO A 50 25.09 2.28 2.80
N TRP A 51 24.32 2.40 1.72
CA TRP A 51 23.11 1.60 1.50
C TRP A 51 23.38 0.26 0.82
N VAL A 52 24.53 0.12 0.17
CA VAL A 52 24.85 -1.00 -0.67
C VAL A 52 25.84 -1.96 -0.02
N ASN A 53 26.75 -1.46 0.80
CA ASN A 53 27.77 -2.22 1.51
C ASN A 53 27.48 -2.29 3.02
N GLN A 54 26.21 -2.43 3.38
CA GLN A 54 25.81 -2.58 4.77
C GLN A 54 26.26 -3.93 5.32
N ASP A 55 26.71 -3.90 6.56
CA ASP A 55 26.99 -5.05 7.40
C ASP A 55 25.76 -5.98 7.50
N PRO A 56 25.94 -7.30 7.51
CA PRO A 56 24.87 -8.28 7.78
C PRO A 56 23.95 -7.92 8.95
N GLY A 57 24.44 -7.28 9.99
CA GLY A 57 23.65 -6.82 11.12
C GLY A 57 22.57 -5.79 10.74
N TRP A 58 22.82 -4.96 9.73
CA TRP A 58 21.78 -4.08 9.19
C TRP A 58 20.67 -4.87 8.48
N VAL A 59 21.07 -5.90 7.74
CA VAL A 59 20.14 -6.80 7.07
C VAL A 59 19.26 -7.51 8.09
N GLU A 60 19.83 -8.00 9.18
CA GLU A 60 19.09 -8.59 10.29
C GLU A 60 18.07 -7.63 10.88
N GLY A 61 18.44 -6.37 11.07
CA GLY A 61 17.52 -5.32 11.55
C GLY A 61 16.28 -5.10 10.67
N PHE A 62 16.36 -5.53 9.41
CA PHE A 62 15.22 -5.58 8.47
C PHE A 62 14.58 -6.97 8.38
N GLY A 63 14.99 -7.91 9.22
CA GLY A 63 14.42 -9.24 9.29
C GLY A 63 14.93 -10.21 8.24
N PHE A 64 16.13 -10.00 7.71
CA PHE A 64 16.83 -10.97 6.88
C PHE A 64 17.51 -12.04 7.74
N ASP A 65 17.59 -13.23 7.21
CA ASP A 65 18.28 -14.33 7.83
C ASP A 65 19.77 -14.27 7.45
N GLU A 66 20.64 -14.23 8.46
CA GLU A 66 22.09 -14.15 8.26
C GLU A 66 22.66 -15.30 7.43
N GLU A 67 22.17 -16.53 7.68
CA GLU A 67 22.65 -17.71 6.98
C GLU A 67 22.28 -17.74 5.51
N LEU A 68 21.21 -17.02 5.17
CA LEU A 68 20.64 -17.03 3.83
C LEU A 68 21.03 -15.79 3.04
N ALA A 69 21.70 -14.83 3.66
CA ALA A 69 22.22 -13.62 3.02
C ALA A 69 21.20 -12.90 2.16
N LEU A 70 20.03 -12.90 2.18
CA LEU A 70 18.99 -12.29 1.34
C LEU A 70 18.20 -13.28 0.48
N ILE A 71 18.77 -14.47 0.19
CA ILE A 71 18.08 -15.45 -0.63
C ILE A 71 17.96 -16.77 0.13
N ASP A 72 16.75 -17.29 0.18
CA ASP A 72 16.56 -18.69 0.53
C ASP A 72 16.83 -19.57 -0.68
N PRO A 73 17.91 -20.41 -0.66
CA PRO A 73 18.16 -21.33 -1.76
C PRO A 73 17.05 -22.36 -1.95
N ARG A 74 16.21 -22.57 -0.94
CA ARG A 74 15.04 -23.46 -1.00
C ARG A 74 13.86 -22.81 -1.74
N ALA A 75 13.78 -21.48 -1.74
CA ALA A 75 12.72 -20.72 -2.39
C ALA A 75 12.87 -20.66 -3.91
N ARG A 76 14.00 -21.03 -4.47
CA ARG A 76 14.34 -21.06 -5.91
C ARG A 76 13.97 -19.82 -6.73
N ASP A 77 13.19 -18.92 -6.18
CA ASP A 77 12.75 -17.67 -6.78
C ASP A 77 13.56 -16.47 -6.30
N GLY A 78 14.51 -16.69 -5.40
CA GLY A 78 15.37 -15.66 -4.85
C GLY A 78 14.65 -14.71 -3.89
N LEU A 79 13.51 -15.09 -3.35
CA LEU A 79 12.80 -14.28 -2.37
C LEU A 79 13.46 -14.32 -1.00
N TYR A 80 13.47 -13.21 -0.37
CA TYR A 80 13.92 -13.01 0.96
C TYR A 80 13.03 -13.70 2.02
N LEU A 81 13.61 -14.21 3.10
CA LEU A 81 12.92 -15.02 4.12
C LEU A 81 12.46 -14.27 5.38
N GLY A 82 12.86 -13.03 5.58
CA GLY A 82 12.55 -12.28 6.79
C GLY A 82 11.06 -12.05 7.04
N PRO A 83 10.71 -11.35 8.14
CA PRO A 83 9.32 -11.14 8.57
C PRO A 83 8.40 -10.54 7.52
N SER A 84 8.92 -9.71 6.62
CA SER A 84 8.13 -9.17 5.52
C SER A 84 7.64 -10.24 4.54
N ARG A 85 8.21 -11.45 4.54
CA ARG A 85 7.65 -12.60 3.81
C ARG A 85 6.28 -13.02 4.34
N GLY A 86 5.89 -12.59 5.52
CA GLY A 86 4.54 -12.75 6.03
C GLY A 86 3.42 -12.18 5.13
N HIS A 87 3.79 -11.34 4.17
CA HIS A 87 2.83 -10.91 3.15
C HIS A 87 2.41 -12.03 2.18
N ILE A 88 3.18 -13.12 2.10
CA ILE A 88 2.92 -14.23 1.19
C ILE A 88 3.06 -15.62 1.85
N ASP A 89 3.31 -15.67 3.16
CA ASP A 89 3.56 -16.91 3.92
C ASP A 89 2.95 -16.79 5.31
N ASP A 90 1.98 -17.64 5.63
CA ASP A 90 1.25 -17.61 6.90
C ASP A 90 2.14 -17.91 8.11
N THR A 91 3.14 -18.79 7.95
CA THR A 91 4.06 -19.09 9.04
C THR A 91 4.87 -17.87 9.41
N LYS A 92 5.40 -17.15 8.40
CA LYS A 92 6.12 -15.91 8.60
C LYS A 92 5.23 -14.77 9.06
N ALA A 93 3.98 -14.74 8.65
CA ALA A 93 2.99 -13.81 9.19
C ALA A 93 2.78 -14.03 10.69
N GLY A 94 2.70 -15.28 11.13
CA GLY A 94 2.58 -15.65 12.55
C GLY A 94 3.77 -15.18 13.40
N GLU A 95 4.98 -15.18 12.86
CA GLU A 95 6.18 -14.70 13.56
C GLU A 95 6.11 -13.21 13.93
N VAL A 96 5.36 -12.41 13.15
CA VAL A 96 5.14 -10.99 13.44
C VAL A 96 3.76 -10.70 14.04
N GLY A 97 3.06 -11.73 14.52
CA GLY A 97 1.78 -11.61 15.19
C GLY A 97 0.57 -11.43 14.28
N MET A 98 0.72 -11.68 12.97
CA MET A 98 -0.40 -11.66 12.02
C MET A 98 -1.04 -13.03 11.91
N ALA A 99 -2.35 -13.05 11.70
CA ALA A 99 -3.12 -14.32 11.67
C ALA A 99 -2.84 -15.16 10.40
N ARG A 100 -2.48 -14.53 9.31
CA ARG A 100 -2.20 -15.13 7.99
C ARG A 100 -1.55 -14.09 7.07
N ALA A 101 -1.23 -14.45 5.85
CA ALA A 101 -0.67 -13.54 4.85
C ALA A 101 -1.54 -12.27 4.69
N TYR A 102 -0.90 -11.14 4.50
CA TYR A 102 -1.56 -9.83 4.53
C TYR A 102 -0.95 -8.85 3.53
N GLY A 103 -1.79 -7.94 3.01
CA GLY A 103 -1.38 -6.91 2.07
C GLY A 103 -0.46 -5.86 2.67
N TYR A 104 0.34 -5.22 1.81
CA TYR A 104 1.18 -4.09 2.19
C TYR A 104 0.34 -2.83 2.48
N GLY A 105 0.82 -2.01 3.42
CA GLY A 105 0.26 -0.69 3.63
C GLY A 105 0.35 0.19 2.37
N ALA A 106 1.45 0.11 1.62
CA ALA A 106 1.62 0.81 0.35
C ALA A 106 0.54 0.43 -0.67
N THR A 107 0.16 -0.85 -0.74
CA THR A 107 -0.92 -1.33 -1.59
C THR A 107 -2.26 -0.75 -1.19
N MET A 108 -2.59 -0.75 0.10
CA MET A 108 -3.82 -0.15 0.58
C MET A 108 -3.86 1.36 0.32
N ALA A 109 -2.72 2.06 0.40
CA ALA A 109 -2.61 3.46 -0.01
C ALA A 109 -2.86 3.64 -1.52
N ALA A 110 -2.31 2.73 -2.35
CA ALA A 110 -2.53 2.73 -3.79
C ALA A 110 -4.02 2.50 -4.14
N TRP A 111 -4.72 1.60 -3.44
CA TRP A 111 -6.16 1.39 -3.61
C TRP A 111 -6.96 2.66 -3.30
N ASN A 112 -6.55 3.42 -2.28
CA ASN A 112 -7.17 4.71 -1.94
C ASN A 112 -7.02 5.70 -3.08
N THR A 113 -5.80 5.87 -3.59
CA THR A 113 -5.50 6.82 -4.66
C THR A 113 -6.18 6.43 -5.96
N ASP A 114 -6.16 5.14 -6.33
CA ASP A 114 -6.82 4.61 -7.51
C ASP A 114 -8.35 4.77 -7.45
N TYR A 115 -8.95 4.55 -6.27
CA TYR A 115 -10.37 4.77 -6.04
C TYR A 115 -10.78 6.22 -6.29
N LEU A 116 -10.00 7.16 -5.76
CA LEU A 116 -10.25 8.59 -5.92
C LEU A 116 -9.97 9.08 -7.33
N ALA A 117 -8.88 8.61 -7.96
CA ALA A 117 -8.56 8.95 -9.34
C ALA A 117 -9.63 8.45 -10.31
N PHE A 118 -10.16 7.24 -10.09
CA PHE A 118 -11.27 6.72 -10.88
C PHE A 118 -12.54 7.57 -10.74
N TRP A 119 -12.85 8.02 -9.52
CA TRP A 119 -13.99 8.88 -9.28
C TRP A 119 -13.81 10.29 -9.88
N ALA A 120 -12.61 10.87 -9.74
CA ALA A 120 -12.30 12.19 -10.27
C ALA A 120 -12.31 12.26 -11.80
N GLY A 121 -12.10 11.11 -12.46
CA GLY A 121 -12.08 11.02 -13.91
C GLY A 121 -10.75 11.48 -14.52
N HIS A 122 -10.74 11.58 -15.86
CA HIS A 122 -9.52 11.85 -16.61
C HIS A 122 -8.91 13.24 -16.34
N ASP A 123 -9.78 14.22 -16.15
CA ASP A 123 -9.37 15.63 -15.96
C ASP A 123 -9.28 16.03 -14.48
N GLY A 124 -9.51 15.09 -13.58
CA GLY A 124 -9.34 15.28 -12.13
C GLY A 124 -7.97 14.82 -11.62
N MET A 125 -7.59 15.26 -10.41
CA MET A 125 -6.32 14.91 -9.82
C MET A 125 -6.42 14.76 -8.29
N VAL A 126 -5.85 13.72 -7.74
CA VAL A 126 -5.63 13.59 -6.30
C VAL A 126 -4.42 14.44 -5.92
N ARG A 127 -4.65 15.57 -5.27
CA ARG A 127 -3.60 16.52 -4.89
C ARG A 127 -2.90 16.14 -3.59
N HIS A 128 -3.67 15.63 -2.63
CA HIS A 128 -3.14 15.19 -1.34
C HIS A 128 -3.92 13.98 -0.84
N ALA A 129 -3.21 13.02 -0.25
CA ALA A 129 -3.80 11.85 0.39
C ALA A 129 -3.07 11.55 1.70
N LYS A 130 -3.82 11.50 2.80
CA LYS A 130 -3.32 11.09 4.11
C LYS A 130 -4.11 9.88 4.60
N SER A 131 -3.41 8.74 4.74
CA SER A 131 -4.00 7.48 5.18
C SER A 131 -3.50 7.05 6.54
N ASP A 132 -4.42 6.59 7.38
CA ASP A 132 -4.15 5.95 8.66
C ASP A 132 -4.48 4.46 8.54
N PHE A 133 -3.48 3.61 8.68
CA PHE A 133 -3.65 2.16 8.66
C PHE A 133 -4.08 1.67 10.03
N ARG A 134 -5.22 0.99 10.10
CA ARG A 134 -5.86 0.51 11.32
C ARG A 134 -5.75 -1.00 11.49
N GLY A 135 -5.53 -1.71 10.40
CA GLY A 135 -5.37 -3.15 10.38
C GLY A 135 -4.95 -3.65 9.00
N PRO A 136 -4.55 -4.90 8.90
CA PRO A 136 -4.17 -5.53 7.65
C PRO A 136 -5.41 -5.91 6.81
N ALA A 137 -5.22 -6.00 5.51
CA ALA A 137 -6.10 -6.74 4.61
C ALA A 137 -5.52 -8.17 4.49
N PHE A 138 -6.20 -9.17 4.99
CA PHE A 138 -5.71 -10.54 5.01
C PHE A 138 -6.05 -11.28 3.72
N GLU A 139 -5.28 -12.34 3.44
CA GLU A 139 -5.66 -13.33 2.45
C GLU A 139 -7.07 -13.86 2.72
N GLY A 140 -7.86 -13.99 1.66
CA GLY A 140 -9.26 -14.39 1.72
C GLY A 140 -10.25 -13.28 2.06
N ASP A 141 -9.78 -12.15 2.58
CA ASP A 141 -10.66 -11.00 2.85
C ASP A 141 -11.09 -10.30 1.56
N VAL A 142 -12.20 -9.59 1.69
CA VAL A 142 -12.70 -8.64 0.69
C VAL A 142 -12.64 -7.25 1.30
N THR A 143 -12.06 -6.30 0.59
CA THR A 143 -12.00 -4.89 1.02
C THR A 143 -13.09 -4.08 0.32
N PHE A 144 -13.94 -3.44 1.11
CA PHE A 144 -14.92 -2.44 0.66
C PHE A 144 -14.33 -1.05 0.86
N ILE A 145 -14.44 -0.21 -0.16
CA ILE A 145 -13.96 1.17 -0.14
C ILE A 145 -15.16 2.08 -0.30
N ASP A 146 -15.42 2.91 0.70
CA ASP A 146 -16.48 3.91 0.72
C ASP A 146 -15.87 5.30 0.86
N GLY A 147 -16.38 6.27 0.12
CA GLY A 147 -15.98 7.67 0.17
C GLY A 147 -17.16 8.61 0.41
N GLU A 148 -16.89 9.73 1.05
CA GLU A 148 -17.85 10.80 1.28
C GLU A 148 -17.17 12.16 1.12
N VAL A 149 -17.78 13.06 0.37
CA VAL A 149 -17.36 14.46 0.27
C VAL A 149 -17.71 15.18 1.56
N VAL A 150 -16.71 15.72 2.23
CA VAL A 150 -16.89 16.37 3.53
C VAL A 150 -16.67 17.87 3.50
N GLU A 151 -16.05 18.38 2.44
CA GLU A 151 -15.78 19.82 2.27
C GLU A 151 -15.57 20.15 0.80
N LYS A 152 -15.96 21.39 0.42
CA LYS A 152 -15.61 22.02 -0.85
C LYS A 152 -14.70 23.23 -0.54
N ILE A 153 -13.58 23.33 -1.25
CA ILE A 153 -12.56 24.37 -1.09
C ILE A 153 -12.48 25.12 -2.41
N GLU A 154 -13.07 26.32 -2.46
CA GLU A 154 -13.15 27.15 -3.67
C GLU A 154 -11.78 27.64 -4.15
N THR A 155 -10.85 27.90 -3.21
CA THR A 155 -9.49 28.32 -3.53
C THR A 155 -8.51 27.62 -2.59
N SER A 156 -7.70 26.73 -3.16
CA SER A 156 -6.68 25.98 -2.45
C SER A 156 -5.29 26.64 -2.55
N GLU A 157 -4.32 26.10 -1.85
CA GLU A 157 -2.90 26.49 -1.98
C GLU A 157 -2.33 26.25 -3.39
N TRP A 158 -2.96 25.35 -4.17
CA TRP A 158 -2.59 25.10 -5.58
C TRP A 158 -3.30 26.06 -6.57
N GLY A 159 -4.13 26.98 -6.08
CA GLY A 159 -4.83 27.95 -6.92
C GLY A 159 -6.01 27.34 -7.72
N VAL A 160 -6.43 26.14 -7.37
CA VAL A 160 -7.55 25.41 -7.99
C VAL A 160 -8.58 25.02 -6.94
N PRO A 161 -9.86 24.86 -7.32
CA PRO A 161 -10.88 24.34 -6.40
C PRO A 161 -10.65 22.86 -6.11
N LEU A 162 -10.93 22.45 -4.88
CA LEU A 162 -10.78 21.07 -4.41
C LEU A 162 -12.01 20.60 -3.66
N VAL A 163 -12.21 19.31 -3.64
CA VAL A 163 -13.10 18.64 -2.69
C VAL A 163 -12.29 17.82 -1.70
N ARG A 164 -12.66 17.89 -0.41
CA ARG A 164 -12.10 17.01 0.59
C ARG A 164 -12.98 15.78 0.74
N VAL A 165 -12.37 14.62 0.54
CA VAL A 165 -13.03 13.31 0.59
C VAL A 165 -12.49 12.50 1.75
N LYS A 166 -13.36 12.04 2.64
CA LYS A 166 -13.03 10.99 3.60
C LYS A 166 -13.29 9.64 2.97
N VAL A 167 -12.31 8.74 3.08
CA VAL A 167 -12.43 7.36 2.62
C VAL A 167 -12.27 6.42 3.80
N ARG A 168 -13.08 5.38 3.81
CA ARG A 168 -12.99 4.27 4.74
C ARG A 168 -12.88 2.97 3.97
N MET A 169 -11.88 2.15 4.32
CA MET A 169 -11.80 0.78 3.87
C MET A 169 -12.16 -0.16 5.02
N SER A 170 -12.98 -1.15 4.73
CA SER A 170 -13.36 -2.17 5.70
C SER A 170 -13.38 -3.55 5.05
N ASN A 171 -13.14 -4.59 5.86
CA ASN A 171 -13.32 -5.96 5.41
C ASN A 171 -14.81 -6.37 5.38
N GLN A 172 -15.10 -7.62 5.01
CA GLN A 172 -16.45 -8.19 4.94
C GLN A 172 -17.19 -8.20 6.28
N ASP A 173 -16.46 -8.19 7.40
CA ASP A 173 -17.03 -8.16 8.75
C ASP A 173 -17.28 -6.72 9.26
N GLY A 174 -17.01 -5.73 8.42
CA GLY A 174 -17.14 -4.32 8.75
C GLY A 174 -15.98 -3.74 9.57
N THR A 175 -14.93 -4.52 9.81
CA THR A 175 -13.72 -4.04 10.51
C THR A 175 -12.99 -3.03 9.62
N THR A 176 -12.72 -1.85 10.17
CA THR A 176 -12.00 -0.81 9.45
C THR A 176 -10.51 -1.14 9.37
N VAL A 177 -9.97 -1.19 8.15
CA VAL A 177 -8.55 -1.44 7.89
C VAL A 177 -7.78 -0.16 7.53
N VAL A 178 -8.44 0.80 6.85
CA VAL A 178 -7.86 2.12 6.54
C VAL A 178 -8.91 3.20 6.71
N THR A 179 -8.47 4.36 7.18
CA THR A 179 -9.19 5.63 7.04
C THR A 179 -8.30 6.64 6.36
N SER A 180 -8.85 7.48 5.49
CA SER A 180 -8.05 8.54 4.86
C SER A 180 -8.83 9.83 4.71
N VAL A 181 -8.07 10.92 4.62
CA VAL A 181 -8.56 12.25 4.25
C VAL A 181 -7.78 12.70 3.03
N ASN A 182 -8.48 13.09 2.00
CA ASN A 182 -7.89 13.34 0.70
C ASN A 182 -8.40 14.64 0.11
N GLU A 183 -7.58 15.29 -0.70
CA GLU A 183 -7.94 16.48 -1.45
C GLU A 183 -7.87 16.16 -2.94
N VAL A 184 -8.99 16.37 -3.61
CA VAL A 184 -9.16 15.97 -5.00
C VAL A 184 -9.60 17.20 -5.80
N GLU A 185 -8.84 17.51 -6.83
CA GLU A 185 -9.22 18.46 -7.86
C GLU A 185 -10.21 17.81 -8.82
N LEU A 186 -11.27 18.52 -9.09
CA LEU A 186 -12.25 18.15 -10.12
C LEU A 186 -12.25 19.21 -11.22
N PRO A 187 -12.56 18.83 -12.46
CA PRO A 187 -12.71 19.81 -13.54
C PRO A 187 -13.83 20.80 -13.19
N VAL A 188 -13.64 22.05 -13.58
CA VAL A 188 -14.62 23.13 -13.48
C VAL A 188 -15.44 23.25 -14.75
#